data_e9beaaef98df53f06abb61bfdf8571d9
#
_entry.id   e9beaaef98df53f06abb61bfdf8571d9
#
_cell.length_a   1.000
_cell.length_b   1.000
_cell.length_c   1.000
_cell.angle_alpha   90.00
_cell.angle_beta   90.00
_cell.angle_gamma   90.00
#
_symmetry.space_group_name_H-M   'P 1'
#
loop_
_entity.id
_entity.type
_entity.pdbx_description
1 polymer ?
#
loop_
_entity_poly.entity_id
_entity_poly.type
_entity_poly.pdbx_seq_one_letter_code
_entity_poly.pdbx_strand_id
1 'polypeptide(L)'
;MSKTKVSVVDRLVGNPISWGVCEVPDWGFQLDARTVLGEMKAVGLKATEQGPVGYLGSTPEEVSKVANEFGLPIVGAFVPLIMHDLAQRDAMRKAIHFSAKLLSETGKGFFITAVVVDESWGKRFELSDAQWQAMFGGFAEV
;
A
#
# COMPACT_ATOMS: atom_id res chain seq x y z
N MET A 1 25.58 21.16 -17.62
CA MET A 1 24.42 20.26 -17.74
C MET A 1 23.23 20.95 -17.08
N SER A 2 22.26 21.40 -17.88
CA SER A 2 21.03 22.03 -17.37
C SER A 2 20.20 20.97 -16.65
N LYS A 3 19.95 21.13 -15.35
CA LYS A 3 19.00 20.31 -14.60
C LYS A 3 17.61 20.69 -15.12
N THR A 4 17.01 19.86 -15.93
CA THR A 4 15.60 20.02 -16.31
C THR A 4 14.78 20.06 -15.01
N LYS A 5 14.10 21.18 -14.75
CA LYS A 5 13.21 21.30 -13.60
C LYS A 5 12.05 20.30 -13.79
N VAL A 6 12.01 19.26 -13.00
CA VAL A 6 10.89 18.33 -12.97
C VAL A 6 9.66 19.08 -12.47
N SER A 7 8.57 19.01 -13.22
CA SER A 7 7.29 19.63 -12.83
C SER A 7 6.81 19.07 -11.47
N VAL A 8 6.07 19.88 -10.72
CA VAL A 8 5.43 19.39 -9.47
C VAL A 8 4.50 18.23 -9.78
N VAL A 9 3.73 18.31 -10.87
CA VAL A 9 2.80 17.23 -11.28
C VAL A 9 3.52 15.91 -11.54
N ASP A 10 4.73 15.96 -12.12
CA ASP A 10 5.53 14.75 -12.39
C ASP A 10 6.07 14.07 -11.12
N ARG A 11 5.89 14.69 -9.97
CA ARG A 11 6.28 14.19 -8.64
C ARG A 11 5.09 13.78 -7.78
N LEU A 12 3.87 13.94 -8.27
CA LEU A 12 2.67 13.53 -7.56
C LEU A 12 2.35 12.08 -7.88
N VAL A 13 2.00 11.35 -6.83
CA VAL A 13 1.57 9.96 -6.88
C VAL A 13 0.13 9.90 -6.42
N GLY A 14 -0.71 9.15 -7.13
CA GLY A 14 -2.08 8.88 -6.71
C GLY A 14 -2.10 7.85 -5.57
N ASN A 15 -3.11 7.96 -4.72
CA ASN A 15 -3.43 6.91 -3.75
C ASN A 15 -4.95 6.68 -3.79
N PRO A 16 -5.42 5.43 -3.95
CA PRO A 16 -6.85 5.11 -4.00
C PRO A 16 -7.67 5.67 -2.83
N ILE A 17 -7.07 5.89 -1.67
CA ILE A 17 -7.74 6.49 -0.51
C ILE A 17 -8.29 7.90 -0.80
N SER A 18 -7.66 8.65 -1.70
CA SER A 18 -8.13 9.97 -2.13
C SER A 18 -9.45 9.90 -2.92
N TRP A 19 -9.82 8.70 -3.37
CA TRP A 19 -11.08 8.36 -4.04
C TRP A 19 -12.04 7.57 -3.15
N GLY A 20 -11.77 7.50 -1.85
CA GLY A 20 -12.62 6.80 -0.89
C GLY A 20 -12.37 5.29 -0.79
N VAL A 21 -11.32 4.77 -1.41
CA VAL A 21 -10.94 3.35 -1.34
C VAL A 21 -9.88 3.15 -0.28
N CYS A 22 -10.19 2.38 0.75
CA CYS A 22 -9.26 2.13 1.85
C CYS A 22 -9.41 0.72 2.44
N GLU A 23 -8.48 0.37 3.32
CA GLU A 23 -8.41 -0.94 3.98
C GLU A 23 -9.44 -1.10 5.11
N VAL A 24 -10.04 0.00 5.58
CA VAL A 24 -11.00 -0.04 6.70
C VAL A 24 -12.37 -0.43 6.18
N PRO A 25 -12.97 -1.52 6.66
CA PRO A 25 -14.32 -1.93 6.26
C PRO A 25 -15.35 -0.80 6.51
N ASP A 26 -16.30 -0.68 5.61
CA ASP A 26 -17.41 0.28 5.68
C ASP A 26 -17.01 1.77 5.73
N TRP A 27 -15.74 2.08 5.45
CA TRP A 27 -15.25 3.44 5.36
C TRP A 27 -15.03 3.85 3.90
N GLY A 28 -15.45 5.06 3.54
CA GLY A 28 -15.36 5.54 2.17
C GLY A 28 -16.42 4.96 1.22
N PHE A 29 -16.20 5.11 -0.08
CA PHE A 29 -17.15 4.71 -1.11
C PHE A 29 -16.76 3.43 -1.85
N GLN A 30 -15.53 2.96 -1.68
CA GLN A 30 -15.00 1.75 -2.32
C GLN A 30 -15.27 1.71 -3.83
N LEU A 31 -14.96 2.80 -4.53
CA LEU A 31 -15.09 2.89 -5.99
C LEU A 31 -14.28 1.80 -6.68
N ASP A 32 -14.75 1.36 -7.84
CA ASP A 32 -14.03 0.33 -8.59
C ASP A 32 -12.67 0.82 -9.11
N ALA A 33 -11.74 -0.12 -9.25
CA ALA A 33 -10.35 0.15 -9.57
C ALA A 33 -10.16 0.88 -10.91
N ARG A 34 -10.95 0.51 -11.92
CA ARG A 34 -10.79 1.11 -13.27
C ARG A 34 -11.29 2.55 -13.30
N THR A 35 -12.35 2.86 -12.56
CA THR A 35 -12.83 4.23 -12.37
C THR A 35 -11.76 5.08 -11.71
N VAL A 36 -11.21 4.62 -10.58
CA VAL A 36 -10.18 5.36 -9.82
C VAL A 36 -8.93 5.59 -10.65
N LEU A 37 -8.40 4.55 -11.30
CA LEU A 37 -7.22 4.68 -12.15
C LEU A 37 -7.48 5.57 -13.39
N GLY A 38 -8.69 5.51 -13.95
CA GLY A 38 -9.09 6.38 -15.06
C GLY A 38 -9.10 7.85 -14.66
N GLU A 39 -9.64 8.17 -13.50
CA GLU A 39 -9.66 9.54 -12.96
C GLU A 39 -8.25 10.03 -12.57
N MET A 40 -7.43 9.18 -11.95
CA MET A 40 -6.02 9.49 -11.68
C MET A 40 -5.27 9.87 -12.96
N LYS A 41 -5.48 9.11 -14.04
CA LYS A 41 -4.89 9.41 -15.34
C LYS A 41 -5.44 10.73 -15.92
N ALA A 42 -6.75 10.96 -15.81
CA ALA A 42 -7.41 12.16 -16.34
C ALA A 42 -6.90 13.45 -15.67
N VAL A 43 -6.60 13.41 -14.36
CA VAL A 43 -5.99 14.55 -13.65
C VAL A 43 -4.47 14.66 -13.86
N GLY A 44 -3.88 13.76 -14.65
CA GLY A 44 -2.49 13.86 -15.10
C GLY A 44 -1.44 13.20 -14.19
N LEU A 45 -1.85 12.40 -13.22
CA LEU A 45 -0.92 11.62 -12.39
C LEU A 45 -0.09 10.65 -13.25
N LYS A 46 1.10 10.33 -12.79
CA LYS A 46 2.09 9.51 -13.51
C LYS A 46 2.42 8.20 -12.80
N ALA A 47 1.93 8.00 -11.59
CA ALA A 47 2.12 6.81 -10.78
C ALA A 47 1.00 6.72 -9.73
N THR A 48 0.84 5.55 -9.14
CA THR A 48 -0.09 5.32 -8.03
C THR A 48 0.52 4.45 -6.95
N GLU A 49 -0.05 4.48 -5.75
CA GLU A 49 0.14 3.45 -4.74
C GLU A 49 -0.76 2.24 -5.02
N GLN A 50 -0.41 1.11 -4.40
CA GLN A 50 -1.12 -0.17 -4.57
C GLN A 50 -2.61 -0.08 -4.16
N GLY A 51 -2.93 0.72 -3.13
CA GLY A 51 -4.23 0.65 -2.45
C GLY A 51 -4.40 -0.65 -1.64
N PRO A 52 -5.62 -0.95 -1.19
CA PRO A 52 -5.91 -2.14 -0.41
C PRO A 52 -5.51 -3.42 -1.13
N VAL A 53 -5.05 -4.42 -0.37
CA VAL A 53 -4.71 -5.74 -0.93
C VAL A 53 -5.94 -6.35 -1.60
N GLY A 54 -5.76 -6.81 -2.84
CA GLY A 54 -6.85 -7.37 -3.66
C GLY A 54 -7.64 -6.35 -4.47
N TYR A 55 -7.46 -5.06 -4.25
CA TYR A 55 -8.21 -4.01 -4.95
C TYR A 55 -7.87 -3.93 -6.44
N LEU A 56 -6.61 -3.98 -6.81
CA LEU A 56 -6.16 -3.96 -8.21
C LEU A 56 -5.94 -5.35 -8.80
N GLY A 57 -5.90 -6.38 -7.97
CA GLY A 57 -5.67 -7.77 -8.37
C GLY A 57 -5.23 -8.64 -7.20
N SER A 58 -5.22 -9.94 -7.43
CA SER A 58 -4.89 -10.94 -6.41
C SER A 58 -3.42 -11.36 -6.42
N THR A 59 -2.70 -11.02 -7.48
CA THR A 59 -1.26 -11.28 -7.61
C THR A 59 -0.51 -9.98 -7.97
N PRO A 60 0.79 -9.86 -7.65
CA PRO A 60 1.60 -8.71 -8.05
C PRO A 60 1.55 -8.45 -9.56
N GLU A 61 1.55 -9.51 -10.36
CA GLU A 61 1.50 -9.43 -11.82
C GLU A 61 0.15 -8.84 -12.31
N GLU A 62 -0.98 -9.24 -11.70
CA GLU A 62 -2.30 -8.67 -12.00
C GLU A 62 -2.36 -7.19 -11.64
N VAL A 63 -1.86 -6.83 -10.45
CA VAL A 63 -1.81 -5.44 -9.98
C VAL A 63 -0.98 -4.58 -10.93
N SER A 64 0.24 -5.02 -11.28
CA SER A 64 1.11 -4.33 -12.22
C SER A 64 0.44 -4.17 -13.59
N LYS A 65 -0.19 -5.23 -14.10
CA LYS A 65 -0.87 -5.21 -15.39
C LYS A 65 -1.99 -4.17 -15.41
N VAL A 66 -2.90 -4.21 -14.42
CA VAL A 66 -4.04 -3.30 -14.35
C VAL A 66 -3.56 -1.84 -14.24
N ALA A 67 -2.61 -1.54 -13.38
CA ALA A 67 -2.08 -0.20 -13.22
C ALA A 67 -1.39 0.31 -14.51
N ASN A 68 -0.63 -0.55 -15.19
CA ASN A 68 0.08 -0.22 -16.41
C ASN A 68 -0.87 0.01 -17.61
N GLU A 69 -2.06 -0.58 -17.66
CA GLU A 69 -3.09 -0.29 -18.67
C GLU A 69 -3.49 1.21 -18.66
N PHE A 70 -3.39 1.85 -17.49
CA PHE A 70 -3.63 3.29 -17.32
C PHE A 70 -2.36 4.15 -17.38
N GLY A 71 -1.19 3.52 -17.53
CA GLY A 71 0.10 4.23 -17.50
C GLY A 71 0.47 4.75 -16.11
N LEU A 72 0.02 4.07 -15.06
CA LEU A 72 0.21 4.41 -13.65
C LEU A 72 1.01 3.30 -12.94
N PRO A 73 2.33 3.20 -13.13
CA PRO A 73 3.13 2.21 -12.42
C PRO A 73 2.96 2.35 -10.90
N ILE A 74 2.97 1.20 -10.20
CA ILE A 74 2.91 1.18 -8.75
C ILE A 74 4.26 1.58 -8.17
N VAL A 75 4.29 2.60 -7.33
CA VAL A 75 5.51 3.12 -6.70
C VAL A 75 5.44 3.18 -5.17
N GLY A 76 4.34 2.75 -4.59
CA GLY A 76 4.15 2.68 -3.16
C GLY A 76 3.18 1.59 -2.79
N ALA A 77 3.38 0.99 -1.62
CA ALA A 77 2.48 0.02 -1.03
C ALA A 77 2.33 0.32 0.47
N PHE A 78 1.10 0.59 0.89
CA PHE A 78 0.76 0.70 2.30
C PHE A 78 0.34 -0.66 2.82
N VAL A 79 1.03 -1.16 3.84
CA VAL A 79 0.82 -2.49 4.40
C VAL A 79 0.62 -2.37 5.91
N PRO A 80 -0.62 -2.46 6.40
CA PRO A 80 -0.88 -2.50 7.83
C PRO A 80 -0.44 -3.85 8.40
N LEU A 81 0.28 -3.84 9.52
CA LEU A 81 0.86 -5.03 10.11
C LEU A 81 0.52 -5.14 11.61
N ILE A 82 0.07 -6.32 12.03
CA ILE A 82 -0.15 -6.67 13.44
C ILE A 82 1.13 -7.31 13.97
N MET A 83 2.10 -6.50 14.36
CA MET A 83 3.45 -6.96 14.72
C MET A 83 3.59 -7.51 16.13
N HIS A 84 2.69 -7.15 17.03
CA HIS A 84 2.73 -7.53 18.45
C HIS A 84 2.15 -8.93 18.74
N ASP A 85 1.41 -9.50 17.78
CA ASP A 85 0.83 -10.84 17.87
C ASP A 85 1.66 -11.83 17.06
N LEU A 86 2.32 -12.76 17.76
CA LEU A 86 3.15 -13.79 17.14
C LEU A 86 2.34 -14.74 16.22
N ALA A 87 1.04 -14.92 16.48
CA ALA A 87 0.17 -15.73 15.64
C ALA A 87 -0.04 -15.10 14.23
N GLN A 88 0.15 -13.80 14.11
CA GLN A 88 0.00 -13.07 12.84
C GLN A 88 1.28 -13.04 11.98
N ARG A 89 2.39 -13.61 12.45
CA ARG A 89 3.70 -13.54 11.76
C ARG A 89 3.67 -14.06 10.33
N ASP A 90 3.00 -15.16 10.08
CA ASP A 90 2.95 -15.72 8.72
C ASP A 90 2.08 -14.88 7.79
N ALA A 91 0.96 -14.34 8.29
CA ALA A 91 0.14 -13.40 7.53
C ALA A 91 0.92 -12.10 7.22
N MET A 92 1.64 -11.58 8.19
CA MET A 92 2.53 -10.42 8.04
C MET A 92 3.58 -10.66 6.95
N ARG A 93 4.32 -11.78 7.01
CA ARG A 93 5.33 -12.12 6.00
C ARG A 93 4.74 -12.22 4.60
N LYS A 94 3.57 -12.83 4.45
CA LYS A 94 2.87 -12.93 3.16
C LYS A 94 2.53 -11.55 2.59
N ALA A 95 2.00 -10.64 3.42
CA ALA A 95 1.67 -9.28 3.02
C ALA A 95 2.93 -8.49 2.59
N ILE A 96 4.01 -8.59 3.37
CA ILE A 96 5.31 -7.98 3.06
C ILE A 96 5.84 -8.52 1.72
N HIS A 97 5.89 -9.85 1.55
CA HIS A 97 6.40 -10.45 0.32
C HIS A 97 5.59 -10.07 -0.92
N PHE A 98 4.26 -10.01 -0.82
CA PHE A 98 3.40 -9.58 -1.91
C PHE A 98 3.77 -8.17 -2.37
N SER A 99 3.80 -7.22 -1.45
CA SER A 99 4.07 -5.82 -1.78
C SER A 99 5.53 -5.57 -2.16
N ALA A 100 6.49 -6.26 -1.54
CA ALA A 100 7.89 -6.18 -1.92
C ALA A 100 8.13 -6.71 -3.35
N LYS A 101 7.50 -7.83 -3.72
CA LYS A 101 7.58 -8.36 -5.08
C LYS A 101 7.00 -7.37 -6.09
N LEU A 102 5.81 -6.82 -5.80
CA LEU A 102 5.18 -5.81 -6.64
C LEU A 102 6.09 -4.60 -6.88
N LEU A 103 6.67 -4.05 -5.81
CA LEU A 103 7.57 -2.89 -5.90
C LEU A 103 8.89 -3.22 -6.61
N SER A 104 9.37 -4.46 -6.52
CA SER A 104 10.59 -4.89 -7.20
C SER A 104 10.44 -4.88 -8.73
N GLU A 105 9.26 -5.09 -9.25
CA GLU A 105 8.98 -5.05 -10.70
C GLU A 105 9.14 -3.66 -11.29
N THR A 106 8.87 -2.62 -10.51
CA THR A 106 9.05 -1.23 -10.94
C THR A 106 10.49 -0.73 -10.72
N GLY A 107 11.29 -1.45 -9.95
CA GLY A 107 12.65 -1.09 -9.57
C GLY A 107 12.76 0.18 -8.71
N LYS A 108 11.63 0.78 -8.35
CA LYS A 108 11.53 1.99 -7.52
C LYS A 108 10.23 1.96 -6.76
N GLY A 109 10.28 2.18 -5.44
CA GLY A 109 9.06 2.23 -4.67
C GLY A 109 9.32 2.42 -3.19
N PHE A 110 8.24 2.73 -2.48
CA PHE A 110 8.23 2.91 -1.04
C PHE A 110 7.36 1.84 -0.40
N PHE A 111 7.93 1.10 0.53
CA PHE A 111 7.17 0.25 1.43
C PHE A 111 6.78 1.09 2.64
N ILE A 112 5.49 1.28 2.85
CA ILE A 112 4.94 2.08 3.93
C ILE A 112 4.22 1.13 4.87
N THR A 113 4.65 1.03 6.12
CA THR A 113 3.97 0.20 7.10
C THR A 113 3.40 1.02 8.24
N ALA A 114 2.21 0.64 8.69
CA ALA A 114 1.63 1.08 9.94
C ALA A 114 1.44 -0.12 10.86
N VAL A 115 1.83 0.04 12.11
CA VAL A 115 1.53 -0.95 13.13
C VAL A 115 0.10 -0.74 13.61
N VAL A 116 -0.74 -1.72 13.35
CA VAL A 116 -2.13 -1.73 13.78
C VAL A 116 -2.32 -2.76 14.88
N VAL A 117 -3.35 -2.57 15.67
CA VAL A 117 -3.60 -3.37 16.86
C VAL A 117 -4.41 -4.63 16.53
N ASP A 118 -5.38 -4.47 15.64
CA ASP A 118 -6.23 -5.54 15.15
C ASP A 118 -6.71 -5.22 13.72
N GLU A 119 -7.37 -6.17 13.09
CA GLU A 119 -7.90 -6.03 11.73
C GLU A 119 -9.01 -4.98 11.60
N SER A 120 -9.64 -4.58 12.71
CA SER A 120 -10.74 -3.61 12.69
C SER A 120 -10.27 -2.16 12.67
N TRP A 121 -8.99 -1.91 12.98
CA TRP A 121 -8.39 -0.58 13.17
C TRP A 121 -9.09 0.30 14.23
N GLY A 122 -10.09 -0.24 14.90
CA GLY A 122 -11.04 0.52 15.70
C GLY A 122 -10.67 0.70 17.16
N LYS A 123 -9.70 -0.05 17.67
CA LYS A 123 -9.38 -0.01 19.11
C LYS A 123 -7.95 0.39 19.37
N ARG A 124 -7.80 1.39 20.22
CA ARG A 124 -6.54 1.69 20.86
C ARG A 124 -6.50 0.91 22.18
N PHE A 125 -5.51 0.03 22.37
CA PHE A 125 -5.27 -0.61 23.63
C PHE A 125 -3.79 -0.53 24.00
N GLU A 126 -3.49 -0.70 25.29
CA GLU A 126 -2.13 -0.72 25.77
C GLU A 126 -1.52 -2.11 25.55
N LEU A 127 -0.35 -2.13 24.91
CA LEU A 127 0.41 -3.36 24.74
C LEU A 127 1.14 -3.69 26.05
N SER A 128 1.17 -4.98 26.42
CA SER A 128 2.05 -5.48 27.47
C SER A 128 3.52 -5.43 27.04
N ASP A 129 4.45 -5.51 27.98
CA ASP A 129 5.89 -5.54 27.69
C ASP A 129 6.26 -6.65 26.69
N ALA A 130 5.64 -7.83 26.84
CA ALA A 130 5.86 -8.94 25.92
C ALA A 130 5.39 -8.63 24.49
N GLN A 131 4.26 -7.95 24.35
CA GLN A 131 3.75 -7.51 23.05
C GLN A 131 4.62 -6.42 22.43
N TRP A 132 5.14 -5.49 23.24
CA TRP A 132 6.13 -4.52 22.77
C TRP A 132 7.39 -5.19 22.24
N GLN A 133 7.92 -6.18 22.96
CA GLN A 133 9.10 -6.95 22.50
C GLN A 133 8.81 -7.72 21.21
N ALA A 134 7.63 -8.34 21.11
CA ALA A 134 7.19 -9.00 19.89
C ALA A 134 7.10 -8.02 18.70
N MET A 135 6.56 -6.83 18.93
CA MET A 135 6.47 -5.79 17.91
C MET A 135 7.85 -5.34 17.42
N PHE A 136 8.80 -5.08 18.33
CA PHE A 136 10.17 -4.74 17.95
C PHE A 136 10.86 -5.86 17.17
N GLY A 137 10.64 -7.11 17.56
CA GLY A 137 11.11 -8.26 16.78
C GLY A 137 10.51 -8.30 15.38
N GLY A 138 9.24 -7.88 15.22
CA GLY A 138 8.57 -7.79 13.94
C GLY A 138 9.21 -6.79 12.98
N PHE A 139 9.65 -5.65 13.45
CA PHE A 139 10.36 -4.67 12.62
C PHE A 139 11.68 -5.19 12.05
N ALA A 140 12.33 -6.13 12.70
CA ALA A 140 13.56 -6.74 12.21
C ALA A 140 13.32 -7.72 11.05
N GLU A 141 12.06 -8.08 10.78
CA GLU A 141 11.66 -9.00 9.71
C GLU A 141 11.16 -8.27 8.45
N VAL A 142 10.96 -6.95 8.52
CA VAL A 142 10.55 -6.09 7.40
C VAL A 142 11.76 -5.51 6.69
#